data_6ddee26e2775048611706eae6ac65545
#
_entry.id   6ddee26e2775048611706eae6ac65545
#
_cell.length_a   1.000
_cell.length_b   1.000
_cell.length_c   1.000
_cell.angle_alpha   90.00
_cell.angle_beta   90.00
_cell.angle_gamma   90.00
#
_symmetry.space_group_name_H-M   'P 1'
#
loop_
_entity.id
_entity.type
_entity.pdbx_description
1 polymer ?
#
loop_
_entity_poly.entity_id
_entity_poly.type
_entity_poly.pdbx_seq_one_letter_code
_entity_poly.pdbx_strand_id
1 'polypeptide(L)'
;KQLYNLIWFCRKVQIPYDVYAFTVDYPNTEKPRVVELKDKEIQIPDNFHLLNFFTHGTKTRDLDRQMINIFRCAASSDWKLNNAWMQAPVGFRLSGTPLNETMIALRQILPKFKKETGVEKVQCVVLTDGEGQPMRFNKEVYRDWDDESYMGTQYFGENCFIRDRQLGTTYRCEGHYYDDRNQTDVLLRNL
;
A
#
# COMPACT_ATOMS: atom_id res chain seq x y z
N LYS A 1 -2.24 20.27 -5.14
CA LYS A 1 -2.86 21.48 -4.58
C LYS A 1 -3.84 21.14 -3.45
N GLN A 2 -4.79 20.22 -3.64
CA GLN A 2 -5.75 19.80 -2.60
C GLN A 2 -5.06 19.24 -1.35
N LEU A 3 -4.10 18.33 -1.53
CA LEU A 3 -3.30 17.78 -0.44
C LEU A 3 -2.61 18.87 0.38
N TYR A 4 -2.02 19.86 -0.28
CA TYR A 4 -1.39 21.01 0.38
C TYR A 4 -2.39 21.75 1.28
N ASN A 5 -3.57 22.06 0.77
CA ASN A 5 -4.60 22.76 1.54
C ASN A 5 -5.06 21.94 2.75
N LEU A 6 -5.20 20.62 2.60
CA LEU A 6 -5.58 19.73 3.70
C LEU A 6 -4.50 19.69 4.79
N ILE A 7 -3.24 19.58 4.43
CA ILE A 7 -2.13 19.59 5.37
C ILE A 7 -2.05 20.93 6.12
N TRP A 8 -2.18 22.05 5.42
CA TRP A 8 -2.23 23.36 6.05
C TRP A 8 -3.40 23.51 7.01
N PHE A 9 -4.59 23.02 6.63
CA PHE A 9 -5.74 23.01 7.51
C PHE A 9 -5.46 22.19 8.79
N CYS A 10 -5.01 20.96 8.66
CA CYS A 10 -4.69 20.11 9.81
C CYS A 10 -3.67 20.78 10.75
N ARG A 11 -2.63 21.41 10.21
CA ARG A 11 -1.65 22.14 11.01
C ARG A 11 -2.27 23.33 11.73
N LYS A 12 -3.09 24.12 11.04
CA LYS A 12 -3.72 25.31 11.62
C LYS A 12 -4.64 24.96 12.79
N VAL A 13 -5.34 23.84 12.70
CA VAL A 13 -6.26 23.35 13.75
C VAL A 13 -5.61 22.35 14.71
N GLN A 14 -4.30 22.11 14.56
CA GLN A 14 -3.50 21.19 15.38
C GLN A 14 -4.01 19.74 15.39
N ILE A 15 -4.57 19.28 14.27
CA ILE A 15 -4.93 17.88 14.07
C ILE A 15 -3.68 17.12 13.60
N PRO A 16 -3.25 16.08 14.30
CA PRO A 16 -2.18 15.21 13.83
C PRO A 16 -2.56 14.52 12.52
N TYR A 17 -1.59 14.37 11.62
CA TYR A 17 -1.79 13.73 10.33
C TYR A 17 -0.51 13.05 9.85
N ASP A 18 -0.67 11.96 9.12
CA ASP A 18 0.37 11.38 8.29
C ASP A 18 -0.17 11.19 6.88
N VAL A 19 0.69 11.35 5.89
CA VAL A 19 0.33 11.21 4.47
C VAL A 19 1.24 10.19 3.82
N TYR A 20 0.63 9.19 3.24
CA TYR A 20 1.33 8.13 2.51
C TYR A 20 0.91 8.12 1.05
N ALA A 21 1.82 7.71 0.18
CA ALA A 21 1.50 7.32 -1.18
C ALA A 21 1.88 5.86 -1.37
N PHE A 22 1.07 5.11 -2.10
CA PHE A 22 1.32 3.73 -2.45
C PHE A 22 1.65 3.62 -3.93
N THR A 23 2.57 2.74 -4.26
CA THR A 23 2.99 2.51 -5.65
C THR A 23 3.64 1.14 -5.81
N VAL A 24 3.71 0.70 -7.06
CA VAL A 24 4.51 -0.43 -7.50
C VAL A 24 5.59 0.11 -8.43
N ASP A 25 6.87 -0.09 -8.12
CA ASP A 25 7.98 0.39 -8.95
C ASP A 25 8.57 -0.74 -9.81
N TYR A 26 8.66 -0.52 -11.12
CA TYR A 26 9.27 -1.42 -12.10
C TYR A 26 10.35 -0.66 -12.90
N PRO A 27 11.48 -1.29 -13.26
CA PRO A 27 12.02 -2.55 -12.78
C PRO A 27 12.77 -2.35 -11.46
N ASN A 28 12.64 -3.29 -10.58
CA ASN A 28 13.50 -3.34 -9.42
C ASN A 28 14.85 -3.91 -9.82
N THR A 29 15.91 -3.13 -9.67
CA THR A 29 17.30 -3.56 -9.88
C THR A 29 17.90 -4.23 -8.65
N GLU A 30 17.21 -4.14 -7.51
CA GLU A 30 17.62 -4.83 -6.30
C GLU A 30 17.31 -6.32 -6.40
N LYS A 31 18.18 -7.12 -5.82
CA LYS A 31 17.95 -8.57 -5.73
C LYS A 31 16.67 -8.79 -4.91
N PRO A 32 15.78 -9.70 -5.34
CA PRO A 32 14.58 -10.01 -4.58
C PRO A 32 14.98 -10.42 -3.16
N ARG A 33 14.23 -9.91 -2.18
CA ARG A 33 14.43 -10.32 -0.79
C ARG A 33 14.15 -11.82 -0.70
N VAL A 34 15.10 -12.55 -0.16
CA VAL A 34 14.87 -13.95 0.19
C VAL A 34 13.96 -13.98 1.42
N VAL A 35 12.67 -14.11 1.17
CA VAL A 35 11.66 -14.28 2.21
C VAL A 35 11.29 -15.75 2.26
N GLU A 36 11.28 -16.32 3.46
CA GLU A 36 10.75 -17.67 3.66
C GLU A 36 9.25 -17.65 3.34
N LEU A 37 8.86 -18.30 2.25
CA LEU A 37 7.47 -18.41 1.82
C LEU A 37 6.77 -19.47 2.65
N LYS A 38 5.67 -19.09 3.30
CA LYS A 38 4.84 -20.03 4.07
C LYS A 38 3.51 -20.27 3.38
N ASP A 39 3.06 -21.50 3.41
CA ASP A 39 1.75 -21.88 2.84
C ASP A 39 0.62 -21.04 3.44
N LYS A 40 -0.29 -20.60 2.60
CA LYS A 40 -1.47 -19.78 2.95
C LYS A 40 -1.18 -18.38 3.49
N GLU A 41 0.04 -17.89 3.37
CA GLU A 41 0.35 -16.49 3.67
C GLU A 41 0.12 -15.60 2.45
N ILE A 42 -0.39 -14.40 2.71
CA ILE A 42 -0.58 -13.37 1.68
C ILE A 42 0.80 -12.96 1.15
N GLN A 43 0.94 -12.93 -0.16
CA GLN A 43 2.15 -12.47 -0.81
C GLN A 43 2.10 -10.97 -1.02
N ILE A 44 3.01 -10.24 -0.40
CA ILE A 44 3.24 -8.83 -0.69
C ILE A 44 4.35 -8.73 -1.75
N PRO A 45 4.11 -8.11 -2.91
CA PRO A 45 5.14 -7.97 -3.95
C PRO A 45 6.36 -7.19 -3.46
N ASP A 46 7.56 -7.61 -3.83
CA ASP A 46 8.81 -6.94 -3.44
C ASP A 46 8.91 -5.50 -3.96
N ASN A 47 8.19 -5.19 -5.02
CA ASN A 47 8.12 -3.87 -5.63
C ASN A 47 6.99 -3.00 -5.10
N PHE A 48 6.28 -3.43 -4.06
CA PHE A 48 5.33 -2.60 -3.32
C PHE A 48 6.08 -1.57 -2.47
N HIS A 49 5.71 -0.32 -2.62
CA HIS A 49 6.25 0.78 -1.82
C HIS A 49 5.11 1.59 -1.21
N LEU A 50 5.23 1.84 0.09
CA LEU A 50 4.40 2.77 0.82
C LEU A 50 5.29 3.91 1.32
N LEU A 51 5.16 5.06 0.67
CA LEU A 51 6.02 6.23 0.86
C LEU A 51 5.37 7.18 1.87
N ASN A 52 6.01 7.46 2.99
CA ASN A 52 5.55 8.51 3.89
C ASN A 52 5.98 9.88 3.32
N PHE A 53 5.02 10.63 2.83
CA PHE A 53 5.25 11.95 2.25
C PHE A 53 5.33 13.05 3.29
N PHE A 54 4.43 13.02 4.28
CA PHE A 54 4.34 14.04 5.31
C PHE A 54 3.92 13.43 6.64
N THR A 55 4.43 13.98 7.72
CA THR A 55 4.03 13.64 9.08
C THR A 55 3.79 14.90 9.91
N HIS A 56 2.89 14.83 10.85
CA HIS A 56 2.51 15.93 11.75
C HIS A 56 3.69 16.51 12.53
N GLY A 57 4.73 15.72 12.83
CA GLY A 57 5.94 16.17 13.52
C GLY A 57 6.92 16.99 12.68
N THR A 58 6.67 17.13 11.38
CA THR A 58 7.57 17.85 10.46
C THR A 58 7.58 19.35 10.75
N LYS A 59 8.77 19.94 10.86
CA LYS A 59 8.95 21.39 11.02
C LYS A 59 8.47 22.11 9.75
N THR A 60 7.96 23.34 9.91
CA THR A 60 7.41 24.13 8.79
C THR A 60 8.39 24.27 7.62
N ARG A 61 9.65 24.59 7.90
CA ARG A 61 10.69 24.75 6.87
C ARG A 61 10.93 23.45 6.07
N ASP A 62 10.86 22.30 6.73
CA ASP A 62 11.07 21.02 6.09
C ASP A 62 9.81 20.57 5.31
N LEU A 63 8.64 20.92 5.80
CA LEU A 63 7.38 20.72 5.09
C LEU A 63 7.38 21.44 3.73
N ASP A 64 7.80 22.70 3.68
CA ASP A 64 7.87 23.48 2.43
C ASP A 64 8.82 22.80 1.42
N ARG A 65 9.95 22.30 1.87
CA ARG A 65 10.89 21.54 1.03
C ARG A 65 10.29 20.24 0.53
N GLN A 66 9.62 19.49 1.40
CA GLN A 66 8.93 18.26 1.04
C GLN A 66 7.85 18.53 -0.01
N MET A 67 7.05 19.57 0.18
CA MET A 67 6.01 19.98 -0.77
C MET A 67 6.60 20.31 -2.15
N ILE A 68 7.70 21.07 -2.20
CA ILE A 68 8.40 21.38 -3.45
C ILE A 68 8.88 20.10 -4.13
N ASN A 69 9.45 19.17 -3.37
CA ASN A 69 9.96 17.92 -3.92
C ASN A 69 8.82 17.02 -4.46
N ILE A 70 7.72 16.88 -3.74
CA ILE A 70 6.53 16.15 -4.21
C ILE A 70 5.96 16.81 -5.48
N PHE A 71 5.89 18.15 -5.52
CA PHE A 71 5.46 18.85 -6.72
C PHE A 71 6.38 18.59 -7.91
N ARG A 72 7.70 18.58 -7.70
CA ARG A 72 8.69 18.24 -8.74
C ARG A 72 8.52 16.80 -9.23
N CYS A 73 8.33 15.84 -8.32
CA CYS A 73 8.08 14.45 -8.69
C CYS A 73 6.78 14.31 -9.51
N ALA A 74 5.71 14.97 -9.10
CA ALA A 74 4.45 14.98 -9.85
C ALA A 74 4.60 15.64 -11.22
N ALA A 75 5.34 16.75 -11.31
CA ALA A 75 5.62 17.42 -12.58
C ALA A 75 6.51 16.58 -13.51
N SER A 76 7.42 15.76 -12.98
CA SER A 76 8.23 14.86 -13.79
C SER A 76 7.42 13.73 -14.44
N SER A 77 6.28 13.39 -13.86
CA SER A 77 5.35 12.38 -14.39
C SER A 77 4.36 12.97 -15.42
N ASP A 78 4.25 14.28 -15.51
CA ASP A 78 3.42 14.95 -16.53
C ASP A 78 4.14 14.96 -17.88
N TRP A 79 3.60 14.25 -18.87
CA TRP A 79 4.16 14.17 -20.21
C TRP A 79 4.30 15.55 -20.91
N LYS A 80 3.50 16.55 -20.52
CA LYS A 80 3.58 17.93 -21.03
C LYS A 80 4.73 18.73 -20.43
N LEU A 81 5.14 18.36 -19.21
CA LEU A 81 6.20 19.01 -18.46
C LEU A 81 7.47 18.18 -18.43
N ASN A 82 7.45 17.02 -19.10
CA ASN A 82 8.55 16.05 -19.08
C ASN A 82 9.81 16.63 -19.74
N ASN A 83 10.59 17.34 -18.94
CA ASN A 83 11.95 17.67 -19.27
C ASN A 83 12.82 16.45 -18.93
N ALA A 84 13.56 15.93 -19.90
CA ALA A 84 14.46 14.78 -19.79
C ALA A 84 15.45 14.81 -18.60
N TRP A 85 15.55 15.93 -17.94
CA TRP A 85 16.41 16.22 -16.79
C TRP A 85 15.78 15.89 -15.42
N MET A 86 14.47 15.66 -15.36
CA MET A 86 13.76 15.38 -14.12
C MET A 86 13.28 13.94 -14.10
N GLN A 87 14.18 13.01 -13.83
CA GLN A 87 13.77 11.63 -13.54
C GLN A 87 13.27 11.55 -12.10
N ALA A 88 12.11 10.91 -11.90
CA ALA A 88 11.65 10.59 -10.56
C ALA A 88 12.66 9.65 -9.88
N PRO A 89 13.01 9.88 -8.61
CA PRO A 89 13.84 8.94 -7.86
C PRO A 89 13.25 7.53 -7.88
N VAL A 90 14.12 6.53 -7.73
CA VAL A 90 13.68 5.13 -7.55
C VAL A 90 12.69 5.06 -6.38
N GLY A 91 11.59 4.32 -6.53
CA GLY A 91 10.50 4.26 -5.56
C GLY A 91 9.46 5.38 -5.67
N PHE A 92 9.73 6.44 -6.47
CA PHE A 92 8.78 7.53 -6.73
C PHE A 92 8.07 7.42 -8.07
N ARG A 93 8.30 6.38 -8.82
CA ARG A 93 7.53 6.11 -10.02
C ARG A 93 6.15 5.65 -9.61
N LEU A 94 5.18 6.56 -9.75
CA LEU A 94 3.79 6.27 -9.42
C LEU A 94 3.21 5.36 -10.51
N SER A 95 3.07 4.08 -10.21
CA SER A 95 2.53 3.06 -11.10
C SER A 95 1.72 2.04 -10.31
N GLY A 96 0.72 1.45 -10.96
CA GLY A 96 -0.15 0.45 -10.36
C GLY A 96 -1.02 0.97 -9.20
N THR A 97 -1.92 0.12 -8.74
CA THR A 97 -2.83 0.44 -7.62
C THR A 97 -2.76 -0.66 -6.56
N PRO A 98 -1.65 -0.76 -5.78
CA PRO A 98 -1.49 -1.76 -4.72
C PRO A 98 -2.32 -1.37 -3.48
N LEU A 99 -3.63 -1.23 -3.67
CA LEU A 99 -4.55 -0.78 -2.63
C LEU A 99 -4.69 -1.83 -1.53
N ASN A 100 -4.78 -3.10 -1.91
CA ASN A 100 -4.95 -4.20 -0.98
C ASN A 100 -3.74 -4.37 -0.06
N GLU A 101 -2.53 -4.28 -0.59
CA GLU A 101 -1.29 -4.29 0.17
C GLU A 101 -1.22 -3.10 1.11
N THR A 102 -1.71 -1.94 0.67
CA THR A 102 -1.81 -0.74 1.50
C THR A 102 -2.76 -0.96 2.68
N MET A 103 -3.92 -1.60 2.48
CA MET A 103 -4.85 -1.94 3.57
C MET A 103 -4.19 -2.85 4.61
N ILE A 104 -3.41 -3.82 4.17
CA ILE A 104 -2.64 -4.68 5.10
C ILE A 104 -1.62 -3.86 5.90
N ALA A 105 -0.90 -2.95 5.24
CA ALA A 105 0.06 -2.07 5.92
C ALA A 105 -0.62 -1.15 6.96
N LEU A 106 -1.82 -0.66 6.67
CA LEU A 106 -2.59 0.19 7.60
C LEU A 106 -2.91 -0.51 8.92
N ARG A 107 -3.03 -1.84 8.94
CA ARG A 107 -3.17 -2.62 10.19
C ARG A 107 -2.06 -2.35 11.20
N GLN A 108 -0.87 -2.03 10.75
CA GLN A 108 0.26 -1.71 11.61
C GLN A 108 0.40 -0.19 11.82
N ILE A 109 0.11 0.59 10.79
CA ILE A 109 0.30 2.04 10.80
C ILE A 109 -0.73 2.73 11.70
N LEU A 110 -2.03 2.37 11.59
CA LEU A 110 -3.09 3.04 12.36
C LEU A 110 -2.93 2.92 13.87
N PRO A 111 -2.68 1.72 14.45
CA PRO A 111 -2.43 1.60 15.88
C PRO A 111 -1.17 2.35 16.34
N LYS A 112 -0.12 2.33 15.53
CA LYS A 112 1.13 3.07 15.80
C LYS A 112 0.86 4.57 15.83
N PHE A 113 0.21 5.11 14.80
CA PHE A 113 -0.17 6.52 14.72
C PHE A 113 -1.04 6.95 15.92
N LYS A 114 -2.04 6.17 16.26
CA LYS A 114 -2.92 6.42 17.42
C LYS A 114 -2.13 6.47 18.73
N LYS A 115 -1.20 5.55 18.92
CA LYS A 115 -0.33 5.50 20.10
C LYS A 115 0.61 6.70 20.18
N GLU A 116 1.22 7.09 19.05
CA GLU A 116 2.19 8.18 19.00
C GLU A 116 1.56 9.55 19.16
N THR A 117 0.36 9.74 18.63
CA THR A 117 -0.35 11.03 18.67
C THR A 117 -1.31 11.19 19.85
N GLY A 118 -1.69 10.09 20.51
CA GLY A 118 -2.65 10.10 21.62
C GLY A 118 -4.10 10.41 21.22
N VAL A 119 -4.42 10.38 19.92
CA VAL A 119 -5.79 10.67 19.44
C VAL A 119 -6.75 9.52 19.75
N GLU A 120 -7.97 9.84 20.13
CA GLU A 120 -9.00 8.82 20.39
C GLU A 120 -9.57 8.22 19.10
N LYS A 121 -9.74 9.06 18.07
CA LYS A 121 -10.30 8.66 16.77
C LYS A 121 -9.32 8.96 15.65
N VAL A 122 -9.13 7.99 14.76
CA VAL A 122 -8.35 8.14 13.55
C VAL A 122 -9.31 8.03 12.37
N GLN A 123 -9.19 8.96 11.43
CA GLN A 123 -9.89 8.91 10.15
C GLN A 123 -8.85 8.67 9.05
N CYS A 124 -9.01 7.58 8.33
CA CYS A 124 -8.20 7.26 7.17
C CYS A 124 -8.97 7.61 5.90
N VAL A 125 -8.36 8.39 5.02
CA VAL A 125 -8.94 8.76 3.71
C VAL A 125 -8.01 8.23 2.64
N VAL A 126 -8.53 7.35 1.79
CA VAL A 126 -7.80 6.81 0.64
C VAL A 126 -8.31 7.47 -0.63
N LEU A 127 -7.41 8.06 -1.40
CA LEU A 127 -7.69 8.68 -2.69
C LEU A 127 -7.07 7.82 -3.77
N THR A 128 -7.91 7.24 -4.62
CA THR A 128 -7.49 6.42 -5.76
C THR A 128 -8.42 6.69 -6.95
N ASP A 129 -7.90 6.55 -8.15
CA ASP A 129 -8.65 6.64 -9.41
C ASP A 129 -8.89 5.26 -10.04
N GLY A 130 -8.41 4.20 -9.39
CA GLY A 130 -8.53 2.83 -9.86
C GLY A 130 -8.89 1.82 -8.78
N GLU A 131 -9.27 0.65 -9.22
CA GLU A 131 -9.49 -0.51 -8.36
C GLU A 131 -8.16 -1.09 -7.87
N GLY A 132 -8.19 -1.78 -6.73
CA GLY A 132 -7.02 -2.49 -6.20
C GLY A 132 -6.58 -3.61 -7.13
N GLN A 133 -5.29 -3.89 -7.17
CA GLN A 133 -4.78 -5.04 -7.91
C GLN A 133 -5.11 -6.34 -7.16
N PRO A 134 -5.39 -7.45 -7.88
CA PRO A 134 -5.70 -8.73 -7.25
C PRO A 134 -4.51 -9.24 -6.47
N MET A 135 -4.77 -9.66 -5.24
CA MET A 135 -3.76 -10.21 -4.36
C MET A 135 -3.48 -11.67 -4.64
N ARG A 136 -2.30 -12.08 -4.22
CA ARG A 136 -1.84 -13.47 -4.28
C ARG A 136 -1.52 -13.99 -2.89
N PHE A 137 -1.56 -15.30 -2.75
CA PHE A 137 -1.09 -16.00 -1.57
C PHE A 137 -0.19 -17.17 -1.95
N ASN A 138 0.66 -17.56 -1.03
CA ASN A 138 1.54 -18.71 -1.21
C ASN A 138 0.74 -19.99 -1.03
N LYS A 139 0.96 -20.96 -1.91
CA LYS A 139 0.34 -22.28 -1.84
C LYS A 139 1.37 -23.34 -2.12
N GLU A 140 1.45 -24.31 -1.25
CA GLU A 140 2.19 -25.53 -1.52
C GLU A 140 1.48 -26.32 -2.62
N VAL A 141 2.19 -26.59 -3.70
CA VAL A 141 1.70 -27.32 -4.87
C VAL A 141 2.52 -28.59 -5.00
N TYR A 142 1.82 -29.72 -4.94
CA TYR A 142 2.42 -31.02 -5.15
C TYR A 142 2.51 -31.34 -6.65
N ARG A 143 3.63 -31.93 -7.06
CA ARG A 143 3.91 -32.36 -8.43
C ARG A 143 3.92 -33.87 -8.51
N ASP A 144 2.92 -34.44 -9.19
CA ASP A 144 2.73 -35.86 -9.27
C ASP A 144 3.84 -36.63 -10.04
N TRP A 145 4.61 -35.92 -10.88
CA TRP A 145 5.62 -36.57 -11.76
C TRP A 145 6.99 -36.74 -11.11
N ASP A 146 7.32 -35.98 -10.08
CA ASP A 146 8.62 -36.05 -9.39
C ASP A 146 8.51 -36.27 -7.87
N ASP A 147 7.29 -36.44 -7.38
CA ASP A 147 6.97 -36.67 -5.96
C ASP A 147 7.49 -35.54 -5.04
N GLU A 148 7.61 -34.33 -5.58
CA GLU A 148 8.09 -33.16 -4.85
C GLU A 148 6.99 -32.11 -4.69
N SER A 149 7.05 -31.34 -3.61
CA SER A 149 6.23 -30.13 -3.44
C SER A 149 7.08 -28.88 -3.61
N TYR A 150 6.47 -27.82 -4.15
CA TYR A 150 7.09 -26.52 -4.25
C TYR A 150 6.10 -25.42 -3.81
N MET A 151 6.65 -24.29 -3.35
CA MET A 151 5.85 -23.15 -3.00
C MET A 151 5.51 -22.34 -4.26
N GLY A 152 4.26 -22.44 -4.70
CA GLY A 152 3.71 -21.64 -5.80
C GLY A 152 2.95 -20.42 -5.28
N THR A 153 2.41 -19.62 -6.20
CA THR A 153 1.53 -18.49 -5.87
C THR A 153 0.19 -18.66 -6.56
N GLN A 154 -0.88 -18.36 -5.85
CA GLN A 154 -2.24 -18.42 -6.36
C GLN A 154 -2.99 -17.14 -6.03
N TYR A 155 -3.90 -16.73 -6.91
CA TYR A 155 -4.80 -15.62 -6.63
C TYR A 155 -5.93 -16.02 -5.70
N PHE A 156 -6.48 -15.05 -4.98
CA PHE A 156 -7.69 -15.26 -4.21
C PHE A 156 -8.88 -15.51 -5.12
N GLY A 157 -9.76 -16.43 -4.74
CA GLY A 157 -10.96 -16.81 -5.46
C GLY A 157 -12.11 -17.13 -4.50
N GLU A 158 -13.23 -17.59 -5.03
CA GLU A 158 -14.50 -17.80 -4.30
C GLU A 158 -14.43 -18.70 -3.05
N ASN A 159 -13.41 -19.55 -2.97
CA ASN A 159 -13.23 -20.48 -1.84
C ASN A 159 -12.12 -20.04 -0.90
N CYS A 160 -11.65 -18.79 -1.01
CA CYS A 160 -10.64 -18.25 -0.15
C CYS A 160 -11.27 -17.51 1.03
N PHE A 161 -10.58 -17.54 2.17
CA PHE A 161 -10.95 -16.82 3.39
C PHE A 161 -9.76 -16.01 3.88
N ILE A 162 -9.98 -14.76 4.20
CA ILE A 162 -8.98 -13.91 4.86
C ILE A 162 -9.29 -13.89 6.35
N ARG A 163 -8.32 -14.31 7.15
CA ARG A 163 -8.43 -14.34 8.61
C ARG A 163 -7.48 -13.35 9.26
N ASP A 164 -8.04 -12.50 10.10
CA ASP A 164 -7.26 -11.75 11.07
C ASP A 164 -7.05 -12.60 12.33
N ARG A 165 -5.79 -12.94 12.60
CA ARG A 165 -5.45 -13.77 13.76
C ARG A 165 -5.53 -13.00 15.09
N GLN A 166 -5.41 -11.68 15.06
CA GLN A 166 -5.46 -10.85 16.27
C GLN A 166 -6.91 -10.61 16.71
N LEU A 167 -7.79 -10.27 15.76
CA LEU A 167 -9.21 -10.05 16.04
C LEU A 167 -10.02 -11.35 16.05
N GLY A 168 -9.48 -12.44 15.50
CA GLY A 168 -10.20 -13.71 15.33
C GLY A 168 -11.28 -13.68 14.25
N THR A 169 -11.37 -12.61 13.48
CA THR A 169 -12.35 -12.44 12.40
C THR A 169 -11.94 -13.21 11.15
N THR A 170 -12.93 -13.74 10.44
CA THR A 170 -12.72 -14.47 9.19
C THR A 170 -13.80 -14.07 8.20
N TYR A 171 -13.40 -13.61 7.03
CA TYR A 171 -14.32 -13.23 5.96
C TYR A 171 -14.04 -14.03 4.70
N ARG A 172 -15.10 -14.47 4.03
CA ARG A 172 -15.01 -15.17 2.75
C ARG A 172 -14.77 -14.14 1.64
N CYS A 173 -13.86 -14.46 0.73
CA CYS A 173 -13.75 -13.75 -0.53
C CYS A 173 -14.89 -14.24 -1.44
N GLU A 174 -15.79 -13.34 -1.81
CA GLU A 174 -16.90 -13.61 -2.74
C GLU A 174 -16.50 -13.05 -4.10
N GLY A 175 -16.95 -13.69 -5.18
CA GLY A 175 -16.72 -13.21 -6.54
C GLY A 175 -15.66 -13.98 -7.31
N HIS A 176 -15.63 -13.72 -8.62
CA HIS A 176 -14.69 -14.34 -9.52
C HIS A 176 -13.27 -13.81 -9.31
N TYR A 177 -12.30 -14.58 -9.77
CA TYR A 177 -10.87 -14.32 -9.79
C TYR A 177 -10.44 -12.89 -10.15
N TYR A 178 -11.24 -12.15 -10.92
CA TYR A 178 -11.01 -10.78 -11.34
C TYR A 178 -11.84 -9.74 -10.58
N ASP A 179 -12.60 -10.13 -9.55
CA ASP A 179 -13.37 -9.17 -8.76
C ASP A 179 -12.53 -8.62 -7.60
N ASP A 180 -11.74 -7.62 -7.91
CA ASP A 180 -10.80 -6.99 -6.97
C ASP A 180 -11.51 -6.20 -5.88
N ARG A 181 -12.74 -5.73 -6.14
CA ARG A 181 -13.55 -4.96 -5.18
C ARG A 181 -13.83 -5.76 -3.92
N ASN A 182 -14.15 -7.04 -4.09
CA ASN A 182 -14.43 -7.91 -2.97
C ASN A 182 -13.23 -8.12 -2.04
N GLN A 183 -12.03 -8.24 -2.60
CA GLN A 183 -10.80 -8.39 -1.80
C GLN A 183 -10.55 -7.16 -0.95
N THR A 184 -10.69 -5.97 -1.51
CA THR A 184 -10.57 -4.70 -0.78
C THR A 184 -11.61 -4.58 0.33
N ASP A 185 -12.86 -4.95 0.07
CA ASP A 185 -13.96 -4.94 1.05
C ASP A 185 -13.67 -5.86 2.24
N VAL A 186 -13.20 -7.08 1.96
CA VAL A 186 -12.83 -8.04 3.00
C VAL A 186 -11.68 -7.53 3.86
N LEU A 187 -10.70 -6.87 3.27
CA LEU A 187 -9.59 -6.26 4.01
C LEU A 187 -10.05 -5.08 4.86
N LEU A 188 -10.92 -4.23 4.33
CA LEU A 188 -11.51 -3.11 5.09
C LEU A 188 -12.30 -3.55 6.30
N ARG A 189 -13.05 -4.66 6.19
CA ARG A 189 -13.79 -5.25 7.34
C ARG A 189 -12.86 -5.79 8.42
N ASN A 190 -11.62 -6.08 8.09
CA ASN A 190 -10.59 -6.56 9.01
C ASN A 190 -9.73 -5.42 9.60
N LEU A 191 -9.88 -4.17 9.17
CA LEU A 191 -9.21 -2.99 9.72
C LEU A 191 -9.91 -2.47 10.98
#